data_a1397f69356b45f184ece16b72696003
#
_entry.id   a1397f69356b45f184ece16b72696003
#
_cell.length_a   1.000
_cell.length_b   1.000
_cell.length_c   1.000
_cell.angle_alpha   90.00
_cell.angle_beta   90.00
_cell.angle_gamma   90.00
#
_symmetry.space_group_name_H-M   'P 1'
#
loop_
_entity.id
_entity.type
_entity.pdbx_description
1 polymer ?
#
loop_
_entity_poly.entity_id
_entity_poly.type
_entity_poly.pdbx_seq_one_letter_code
_entity_poly.pdbx_strand_id
1 'polypeptide(L)'
;LTTIRDRHLQASADETYKRLQKRPQSGVRSIDGRISVSFEFFPPQTDRAARQLWSSIEQLSPLAPDFVSVTYGAGGSTRERTHATVKRVLDETVLVPAAHLTCVGASREEIDKIAEDYWRSGVRHIVALRGDPPDGGGFTPHRSGYTNAAALVDGLSRRHDYDISVAAYPETHPDAKTPEADLDNLKRKIDAGA
;
A
#
# COMPACT_ATOMS: atom_id res chain seq x y z
N LEU A 1 10.07 -9.49 27.41
CA LEU A 1 9.71 -8.37 28.30
C LEU A 1 9.46 -7.17 27.42
N THR A 2 8.18 -6.92 27.05
CA THR A 2 7.75 -5.75 26.27
C THR A 2 7.92 -4.51 27.14
N THR A 3 8.70 -3.54 26.68
CA THR A 3 8.97 -2.33 27.45
C THR A 3 7.72 -1.42 27.51
N ILE A 4 7.67 -0.52 28.49
CA ILE A 4 6.58 0.48 28.63
C ILE A 4 6.46 1.33 27.34
N ARG A 5 7.59 1.57 26.65
CA ARG A 5 7.65 2.29 25.37
C ARG A 5 6.95 1.52 24.26
N ASP A 6 7.10 0.19 24.21
CA ASP A 6 6.44 -0.68 23.23
C ASP A 6 4.92 -0.67 23.39
N ARG A 7 4.42 -0.62 24.64
CA ARG A 7 2.99 -0.55 24.94
C ARG A 7 2.38 0.80 24.58
N HIS A 8 3.10 1.90 24.73
CA HIS A 8 2.61 3.23 24.33
C HIS A 8 2.57 3.38 22.79
N LEU A 9 3.57 2.85 22.06
CA LEU A 9 3.58 2.84 20.62
C LEU A 9 2.47 1.94 20.04
N GLN A 10 2.27 0.76 20.63
CA GLN A 10 1.21 -0.17 20.26
C GLN A 10 -0.19 0.44 20.52
N ALA A 11 -0.40 1.06 21.68
CA ALA A 11 -1.65 1.72 22.03
C ALA A 11 -1.93 2.94 21.11
N SER A 12 -0.90 3.70 20.73
CA SER A 12 -1.02 4.82 19.80
C SER A 12 -1.33 4.36 18.37
N ALA A 13 -0.71 3.26 17.90
CA ALA A 13 -1.00 2.66 16.61
C ALA A 13 -2.45 2.11 16.57
N ASP A 14 -2.89 1.42 17.63
CA ASP A 14 -4.25 0.91 17.76
C ASP A 14 -5.30 2.03 17.84
N GLU A 15 -5.00 3.15 18.50
CA GLU A 15 -5.90 4.30 18.58
C GLU A 15 -6.00 5.03 17.24
N THR A 16 -4.88 5.18 16.54
CA THR A 16 -4.84 5.74 15.19
C THR A 16 -5.59 4.84 14.21
N TYR A 17 -5.40 3.53 14.29
CA TYR A 17 -6.12 2.54 13.49
C TYR A 17 -7.62 2.53 13.79
N LYS A 18 -8.03 2.56 15.07
CA LYS A 18 -9.44 2.70 15.48
C LYS A 18 -10.07 4.01 14.99
N ARG A 19 -9.30 5.10 14.91
CA ARG A 19 -9.74 6.37 14.34
C ARG A 19 -9.97 6.27 12.84
N LEU A 20 -9.15 5.49 12.12
CA LEU A 20 -9.30 5.20 10.70
C LEU A 20 -10.48 4.25 10.42
N GLN A 21 -10.71 3.24 11.26
CA GLN A 21 -11.87 2.34 11.14
C GLN A 21 -13.23 3.03 11.31
N LYS A 22 -13.29 4.17 11.99
CA LYS A 22 -14.51 5.00 12.12
C LYS A 22 -14.80 5.82 10.87
N ARG A 23 -13.93 5.79 9.84
CA ARG A 23 -14.21 6.39 8.55
C ARG A 23 -15.19 5.51 7.78
N PRO A 24 -16.21 6.09 7.11
CA PRO A 24 -17.07 5.29 6.21
C PRO A 24 -16.20 4.68 5.12
N GLN A 25 -16.31 3.38 4.92
CA GLN A 25 -15.59 2.60 3.89
C GLN A 25 -16.04 2.91 2.45
N SER A 26 -16.76 3.99 2.22
CA SER A 26 -17.14 4.42 0.87
C SER A 26 -16.25 5.55 0.41
N GLY A 27 -15.47 5.28 -0.61
CA GLY A 27 -14.60 6.25 -1.26
C GLY A 27 -15.28 7.57 -1.56
N VAL A 28 -14.44 8.62 -1.56
CA VAL A 28 -14.70 9.95 -2.13
C VAL A 28 -15.70 10.81 -1.37
N ARG A 29 -15.19 11.54 -0.48
CA ARG A 29 -15.57 12.68 0.37
C ARG A 29 -15.68 12.29 1.82
N SER A 30 -14.77 12.80 2.60
CA SER A 30 -15.01 13.04 4.02
C SER A 30 -16.39 13.69 4.16
N ILE A 31 -17.28 13.03 4.88
CA ILE A 31 -18.66 13.52 5.14
C ILE A 31 -18.62 14.89 5.81
N ASP A 32 -17.47 15.28 6.36
CA ASP A 32 -17.20 16.56 7.02
C ASP A 32 -16.55 17.62 6.09
N GLY A 33 -16.43 17.37 4.79
CA GLY A 33 -15.86 18.29 3.80
C GLY A 33 -14.35 18.46 3.86
N ARG A 34 -13.63 17.68 4.68
CA ARG A 34 -12.17 17.74 4.81
C ARG A 34 -11.49 17.01 3.64
N ILE A 35 -10.46 17.64 3.06
CA ILE A 35 -9.62 17.00 2.04
C ILE A 35 -8.76 15.92 2.71
N SER A 36 -8.78 14.71 2.16
CA SER A 36 -7.85 13.64 2.54
C SER A 36 -6.50 13.87 1.85
N VAL A 37 -5.41 13.84 2.62
CA VAL A 37 -4.05 14.06 2.13
C VAL A 37 -3.20 12.87 2.48
N SER A 38 -2.44 12.37 1.50
CA SER A 38 -1.41 11.35 1.70
C SER A 38 -0.11 11.79 1.03
N PHE A 39 1.02 11.23 1.49
CA PHE A 39 2.31 11.40 0.83
C PHE A 39 2.83 10.05 0.38
N GLU A 40 3.53 10.04 -0.76
CA GLU A 40 4.18 8.87 -1.30
C GLU A 40 5.69 9.02 -1.22
N PHE A 41 6.37 7.98 -0.75
CA PHE A 41 7.81 7.92 -0.60
C PHE A 41 8.41 6.77 -1.41
N PHE A 42 9.64 6.98 -1.87
CA PHE A 42 10.43 5.95 -2.51
C PHE A 42 11.38 5.30 -1.50
N PRO A 43 11.50 3.96 -1.48
CA PRO A 43 12.44 3.30 -0.60
C PRO A 43 13.88 3.71 -0.95
N PRO A 44 14.69 4.13 0.03
CA PRO A 44 16.02 4.69 -0.23
C PRO A 44 16.99 3.61 -0.71
N GLN A 45 17.89 3.98 -1.62
CA GLN A 45 18.92 3.09 -2.17
C GLN A 45 20.31 3.31 -1.54
N THR A 46 20.49 4.41 -0.83
CA THR A 46 21.77 4.79 -0.18
C THR A 46 21.50 5.39 1.19
N ASP A 47 22.51 5.38 2.07
CA ASP A 47 22.42 6.03 3.39
C ASP A 47 22.09 7.52 3.30
N ARG A 48 22.61 8.20 2.26
CA ARG A 48 22.27 9.61 2.01
C ARG A 48 20.78 9.77 1.71
N ALA A 49 20.25 8.95 0.80
CA ALA A 49 18.83 8.96 0.46
C ALA A 49 17.95 8.58 1.68
N ALA A 50 18.42 7.65 2.53
CA ALA A 50 17.74 7.28 3.76
C ALA A 50 17.64 8.47 4.74
N ARG A 51 18.72 9.22 4.93
CA ARG A 51 18.71 10.44 5.76
C ARG A 51 17.78 11.51 5.20
N GLN A 52 17.78 11.72 3.87
CA GLN A 52 16.90 12.68 3.22
C GLN A 52 15.42 12.29 3.37
N LEU A 53 15.08 11.02 3.12
CA LEU A 53 13.74 10.49 3.32
C LEU A 53 13.27 10.75 4.77
N TRP A 54 14.11 10.42 5.75
CA TRP A 54 13.75 10.58 7.15
C TRP A 54 13.53 12.03 7.54
N SER A 55 14.40 12.92 7.08
CA SER A 55 14.19 14.37 7.26
C SER A 55 12.89 14.87 6.62
N SER A 56 12.51 14.34 5.45
CA SER A 56 11.24 14.67 4.81
C SER A 56 10.04 14.16 5.63
N ILE A 57 10.11 12.93 6.15
CA ILE A 57 9.07 12.35 7.01
C ILE A 57 8.89 13.20 8.28
N GLU A 58 9.98 13.60 8.92
CA GLU A 58 9.93 14.48 10.11
C GLU A 58 9.28 15.83 9.82
N GLN A 59 9.54 16.43 8.67
CA GLN A 59 8.95 17.70 8.26
C GLN A 59 7.48 17.59 7.87
N LEU A 60 7.06 16.48 7.27
CA LEU A 60 5.70 16.25 6.79
C LEU A 60 4.76 15.67 7.86
N SER A 61 5.31 14.98 8.84
CA SER A 61 4.53 14.36 9.92
C SER A 61 3.63 15.34 10.69
N PRO A 62 4.04 16.58 11.00
CA PRO A 62 3.17 17.58 11.66
C PRO A 62 1.95 17.99 10.84
N LEU A 63 1.95 17.75 9.52
CA LEU A 63 0.80 18.02 8.65
C LEU A 63 -0.32 16.99 8.84
N ALA A 64 -0.10 15.95 9.65
CA ALA A 64 -1.04 14.89 9.98
C ALA A 64 -1.74 14.28 8.74
N PRO A 65 -0.98 13.76 7.76
CA PRO A 65 -1.57 13.10 6.61
C PRO A 65 -2.41 11.90 7.05
N ASP A 66 -3.36 11.51 6.22
CA ASP A 66 -4.23 10.38 6.51
C ASP A 66 -3.45 9.05 6.48
N PHE A 67 -2.49 8.96 5.57
CA PHE A 67 -1.50 7.89 5.51
C PHE A 67 -0.27 8.33 4.71
N VAL A 68 0.76 7.52 4.74
CA VAL A 68 1.93 7.66 3.87
C VAL A 68 2.20 6.35 3.16
N SER A 69 2.40 6.37 1.84
CA SER A 69 2.70 5.16 1.09
C SER A 69 4.18 5.03 0.75
N VAL A 70 4.64 3.80 0.61
CA VAL A 70 6.01 3.49 0.18
C VAL A 70 5.95 2.64 -1.09
N THR A 71 6.57 3.15 -2.16
CA THR A 71 6.53 2.51 -3.46
C THR A 71 7.26 1.17 -3.48
N TYR A 72 6.86 0.34 -4.45
CA TYR A 72 7.43 -0.97 -4.70
C TYR A 72 8.01 -0.99 -6.10
N GLY A 73 9.29 -1.29 -6.25
CA GLY A 73 9.96 -1.25 -7.54
C GLY A 73 9.44 -2.31 -8.50
N ALA A 74 9.57 -2.02 -9.80
CA ALA A 74 9.17 -2.94 -10.87
C ALA A 74 9.72 -4.35 -10.64
N GLY A 75 8.88 -5.37 -10.82
CA GLY A 75 9.24 -6.77 -10.59
C GLY A 75 9.66 -7.11 -9.16
N GLY A 76 9.31 -6.27 -8.16
CA GLY A 76 9.68 -6.51 -6.77
C GLY A 76 11.13 -6.18 -6.42
N SER A 77 11.84 -5.44 -7.28
CA SER A 77 13.27 -5.13 -7.12
C SER A 77 13.62 -4.35 -5.83
N THR A 78 12.65 -3.74 -5.19
CA THR A 78 12.84 -2.99 -3.93
C THR A 78 12.17 -3.65 -2.72
N ARG A 79 11.71 -4.90 -2.83
CA ARG A 79 10.92 -5.60 -1.80
C ARG A 79 11.44 -5.39 -0.37
N GLU A 80 12.69 -5.75 -0.15
CA GLU A 80 13.30 -5.66 1.19
C GLU A 80 13.40 -4.22 1.68
N ARG A 81 13.78 -3.29 0.80
CA ARG A 81 13.88 -1.86 1.15
C ARG A 81 12.52 -1.24 1.43
N THR A 82 11.50 -1.60 0.64
CA THR A 82 10.11 -1.17 0.88
C THR A 82 9.64 -1.67 2.23
N HIS A 83 9.82 -2.97 2.51
CA HIS A 83 9.44 -3.56 3.80
C HIS A 83 10.16 -2.88 4.98
N ALA A 84 11.48 -2.70 4.88
CA ALA A 84 12.28 -2.03 5.92
C ALA A 84 11.82 -0.58 6.15
N THR A 85 11.52 0.16 5.06
CA THR A 85 11.04 1.55 5.15
C THR A 85 9.66 1.62 5.79
N VAL A 86 8.71 0.79 5.34
CA VAL A 86 7.34 0.71 5.91
C VAL A 86 7.40 0.36 7.39
N LYS A 87 8.19 -0.66 7.74
CA LYS A 87 8.36 -1.07 9.14
C LYS A 87 8.95 0.04 9.99
N ARG A 88 9.96 0.75 9.50
CA ARG A 88 10.57 1.85 10.20
C ARG A 88 9.59 3.01 10.44
N VAL A 89 8.76 3.37 9.44
CA VAL A 89 7.69 4.36 9.61
C VAL A 89 6.72 3.92 10.70
N LEU A 90 6.31 2.66 10.70
CA LEU A 90 5.40 2.10 11.70
C LEU A 90 6.00 2.12 13.12
N ASP A 91 7.27 1.77 13.26
CA ASP A 91 7.94 1.63 14.56
C ASP A 91 8.36 2.99 15.16
N GLU A 92 8.76 3.96 14.33
CA GLU A 92 9.41 5.19 14.77
C GLU A 92 8.53 6.44 14.65
N THR A 93 7.33 6.35 14.05
CA THR A 93 6.44 7.51 13.85
C THR A 93 5.00 7.23 14.29
N VAL A 94 4.18 8.28 14.28
CA VAL A 94 2.71 8.20 14.48
C VAL A 94 1.96 8.08 13.16
N LEU A 95 2.67 8.04 12.04
CA LEU A 95 2.08 7.96 10.71
C LEU A 95 1.54 6.55 10.44
N VAL A 96 0.52 6.47 9.61
CA VAL A 96 -0.05 5.21 9.12
C VAL A 96 0.64 4.84 7.80
N PRO A 97 1.50 3.82 7.77
CA PRO A 97 2.13 3.42 6.53
C PRO A 97 1.21 2.55 5.67
N ALA A 98 1.20 2.81 4.36
CA ALA A 98 0.64 1.96 3.34
C ALA A 98 1.78 1.35 2.49
N ALA A 99 1.80 0.03 2.37
CA ALA A 99 2.79 -0.66 1.56
C ALA A 99 2.27 -0.90 0.15
N HIS A 100 3.02 -0.47 -0.87
CA HIS A 100 2.73 -0.93 -2.23
C HIS A 100 3.04 -2.42 -2.36
N LEU A 101 2.17 -3.15 -3.04
CA LEU A 101 2.35 -4.57 -3.34
C LEU A 101 1.90 -4.85 -4.77
N THR A 102 2.79 -5.44 -5.57
CA THR A 102 2.51 -5.78 -6.96
C THR A 102 2.41 -7.28 -7.15
N CYS A 103 1.64 -7.73 -8.13
CA CYS A 103 1.54 -9.16 -8.48
C CYS A 103 2.40 -9.57 -9.67
N VAL A 104 3.09 -8.64 -10.32
CA VAL A 104 3.96 -8.94 -11.47
C VAL A 104 5.13 -9.84 -11.07
N GLY A 105 5.41 -10.85 -11.88
CA GLY A 105 6.61 -11.68 -11.77
C GLY A 105 6.69 -12.61 -10.55
N ALA A 106 5.64 -12.73 -9.74
CA ALA A 106 5.63 -13.55 -8.53
C ALA A 106 4.45 -14.53 -8.47
N SER A 107 4.65 -15.66 -7.81
CA SER A 107 3.60 -16.61 -7.52
C SER A 107 2.63 -16.08 -6.45
N ARG A 108 1.42 -16.65 -6.37
CA ARG A 108 0.48 -16.35 -5.28
C ARG A 108 1.10 -16.60 -3.91
N GLU A 109 1.77 -17.73 -3.76
CA GLU A 109 2.39 -18.12 -2.50
C GLU A 109 3.39 -17.08 -2.01
N GLU A 110 4.23 -16.55 -2.92
CA GLU A 110 5.19 -15.49 -2.58
C GLU A 110 4.49 -14.19 -2.17
N ILE A 111 3.47 -13.76 -2.93
CA ILE A 111 2.70 -12.54 -2.62
C ILE A 111 1.94 -12.70 -1.30
N ASP A 112 1.31 -13.84 -1.10
CA ASP A 112 0.56 -14.18 0.10
C ASP A 112 1.46 -14.18 1.35
N LYS A 113 2.68 -14.69 1.21
CA LYS A 113 3.67 -14.64 2.29
C LYS A 113 4.08 -13.20 2.61
N ILE A 114 4.29 -12.36 1.60
CA ILE A 114 4.62 -10.94 1.82
C ILE A 114 3.47 -10.22 2.53
N ALA A 115 2.23 -10.46 2.10
CA ALA A 115 1.06 -9.91 2.75
C ALA A 115 0.98 -10.35 4.21
N GLU A 116 1.18 -11.64 4.50
CA GLU A 116 1.21 -12.17 5.86
C GLU A 116 2.30 -11.51 6.72
N ASP A 117 3.50 -11.31 6.15
CA ASP A 117 4.61 -10.65 6.85
C ASP A 117 4.28 -9.17 7.15
N TYR A 118 3.61 -8.46 6.23
CA TYR A 118 3.09 -7.11 6.49
C TYR A 118 2.05 -7.11 7.62
N TRP A 119 1.07 -8.02 7.58
CA TRP A 119 0.05 -8.12 8.62
C TRP A 119 0.63 -8.38 10.00
N ARG A 120 1.56 -9.33 10.11
CA ARG A 120 2.28 -9.65 11.35
C ARG A 120 3.12 -8.50 11.87
N SER A 121 3.67 -7.69 10.96
CA SER A 121 4.43 -6.49 11.31
C SER A 121 3.54 -5.32 11.75
N GLY A 122 2.21 -5.43 11.68
CA GLY A 122 1.27 -4.38 12.06
C GLY A 122 0.81 -3.47 10.91
N VAL A 123 1.26 -3.70 9.67
CA VAL A 123 0.79 -2.96 8.49
C VAL A 123 -0.64 -3.38 8.19
N ARG A 124 -1.52 -2.40 7.99
CA ARG A 124 -2.95 -2.61 7.73
C ARG A 124 -3.41 -2.03 6.41
N HIS A 125 -2.62 -1.17 5.79
CA HIS A 125 -2.97 -0.52 4.53
C HIS A 125 -2.04 -1.02 3.41
N ILE A 126 -2.64 -1.50 2.33
CA ILE A 126 -1.93 -1.98 1.13
C ILE A 126 -2.38 -1.17 -0.08
N VAL A 127 -1.43 -0.69 -0.88
CA VAL A 127 -1.70 -0.19 -2.23
C VAL A 127 -1.48 -1.34 -3.21
N ALA A 128 -2.56 -1.98 -3.64
CA ALA A 128 -2.53 -3.17 -4.48
C ALA A 128 -2.45 -2.80 -5.97
N LEU A 129 -1.38 -3.22 -6.63
CA LEU A 129 -1.06 -2.87 -8.00
C LEU A 129 -0.81 -4.12 -8.85
N ARG A 130 -1.06 -4.02 -10.16
CA ARG A 130 -0.62 -5.04 -11.10
C ARG A 130 0.91 -5.13 -11.13
N GLY A 131 1.55 -3.98 -11.19
CA GLY A 131 2.96 -3.81 -11.46
C GLY A 131 3.28 -3.91 -12.95
N ASP A 132 4.42 -3.33 -13.34
CA ASP A 132 4.93 -3.37 -14.70
C ASP A 132 6.09 -4.34 -14.80
N PRO A 133 6.25 -5.06 -15.93
CA PRO A 133 7.38 -5.92 -16.16
C PRO A 133 8.70 -5.14 -16.11
N PRO A 134 9.78 -5.70 -15.53
CA PRO A 134 11.06 -5.01 -15.42
C PRO A 134 11.70 -4.65 -16.76
N ASP A 135 11.36 -5.39 -17.81
CA ASP A 135 11.85 -5.21 -19.19
C ASP A 135 11.03 -4.21 -20.01
N GLY A 136 9.98 -3.61 -19.42
CA GLY A 136 9.09 -2.69 -20.12
C GLY A 136 8.19 -3.33 -21.17
N GLY A 137 8.13 -4.65 -21.22
CA GLY A 137 7.27 -5.43 -22.11
C GLY A 137 5.80 -5.43 -21.70
N GLY A 138 4.97 -6.18 -22.42
CA GLY A 138 3.57 -6.40 -22.08
C GLY A 138 3.45 -7.23 -20.79
N PHE A 139 2.47 -6.88 -19.94
CA PHE A 139 2.22 -7.63 -18.72
C PHE A 139 1.83 -9.08 -19.03
N THR A 140 2.56 -10.01 -18.44
CA THR A 140 2.23 -11.44 -18.43
C THR A 140 2.23 -11.92 -16.98
N PRO A 141 1.11 -12.47 -16.50
CA PRO A 141 1.04 -12.97 -15.13
C PRO A 141 1.97 -14.16 -14.94
N HIS A 142 2.57 -14.29 -13.77
CA HIS A 142 3.28 -15.51 -13.40
C HIS A 142 2.34 -16.72 -13.49
N ARG A 143 2.82 -17.89 -13.93
CA ARG A 143 2.01 -19.10 -14.17
C ARG A 143 1.10 -19.48 -12.99
N SER A 144 1.59 -19.32 -11.77
CA SER A 144 0.85 -19.56 -10.52
C SER A 144 0.55 -18.24 -9.76
N GLY A 145 0.65 -17.09 -10.43
CA GLY A 145 0.45 -15.78 -9.83
C GLY A 145 -0.98 -15.27 -9.84
N TYR A 146 -1.18 -14.08 -9.32
CA TYR A 146 -2.40 -13.31 -9.52
C TYR A 146 -2.44 -12.75 -10.94
N THR A 147 -3.56 -12.90 -11.61
CA THR A 147 -3.70 -12.54 -13.03
C THR A 147 -3.78 -11.04 -13.29
N ASN A 148 -4.15 -10.26 -12.28
CA ASN A 148 -4.28 -8.80 -12.34
C ASN A 148 -4.47 -8.21 -10.93
N ALA A 149 -4.59 -6.89 -10.83
CA ALA A 149 -4.79 -6.20 -9.56
C ALA A 149 -6.11 -6.58 -8.86
N ALA A 150 -7.20 -6.82 -9.59
CA ALA A 150 -8.47 -7.23 -8.96
C ALA A 150 -8.36 -8.62 -8.31
N ALA A 151 -7.66 -9.56 -8.96
CA ALA A 151 -7.38 -10.88 -8.36
C ALA A 151 -6.48 -10.77 -7.12
N LEU A 152 -5.51 -9.84 -7.13
CA LEU A 152 -4.68 -9.55 -5.96
C LEU A 152 -5.53 -9.00 -4.80
N VAL A 153 -6.40 -8.02 -5.07
CA VAL A 153 -7.32 -7.45 -4.07
C VAL A 153 -8.20 -8.54 -3.46
N ASP A 154 -8.83 -9.39 -4.28
CA ASP A 154 -9.65 -10.53 -3.79
C ASP A 154 -8.84 -11.48 -2.90
N GLY A 155 -7.59 -11.76 -3.28
CA GLY A 155 -6.69 -12.59 -2.47
C GLY A 155 -6.33 -11.96 -1.13
N LEU A 156 -6.09 -10.66 -1.08
CA LEU A 156 -5.74 -9.92 0.13
C LEU A 156 -6.96 -9.79 1.07
N SER A 157 -8.12 -9.40 0.55
CA SER A 157 -9.35 -9.19 1.33
C SER A 157 -9.87 -10.46 2.00
N ARG A 158 -9.60 -11.64 1.41
CA ARG A 158 -9.94 -12.94 2.03
C ARG A 158 -8.99 -13.38 3.15
N ARG A 159 -7.81 -12.78 3.22
CA ARG A 159 -6.80 -13.19 4.23
C ARG A 159 -6.91 -12.41 5.51
N HIS A 160 -7.01 -11.11 5.39
CA HIS A 160 -7.03 -10.19 6.52
C HIS A 160 -7.90 -8.98 6.19
N ASP A 161 -8.33 -8.28 7.23
CA ASP A 161 -9.06 -7.01 7.14
C ASP A 161 -8.10 -5.86 6.81
N TYR A 162 -7.54 -5.91 5.60
CA TYR A 162 -6.72 -4.84 5.06
C TYR A 162 -7.57 -3.67 4.57
N ASP A 163 -7.10 -2.45 4.79
CA ASP A 163 -7.50 -1.29 4.03
C ASP A 163 -6.75 -1.32 2.68
N ILE A 164 -7.47 -1.47 1.57
CA ILE A 164 -6.86 -1.68 0.26
C ILE A 164 -7.14 -0.50 -0.65
N SER A 165 -6.07 0.18 -1.07
CA SER A 165 -6.13 1.18 -2.14
C SER A 165 -5.69 0.56 -3.47
N VAL A 166 -6.26 1.07 -4.57
CA VAL A 166 -5.91 0.67 -5.93
C VAL A 166 -5.67 1.87 -6.84
N ALA A 167 -4.89 1.69 -7.89
CA ALA A 167 -4.70 2.74 -8.89
C ALA A 167 -5.96 2.93 -9.73
N ALA A 168 -6.27 4.19 -10.04
CA ALA A 168 -7.24 4.61 -11.04
C ALA A 168 -6.58 5.62 -11.98
N TYR A 169 -6.98 5.60 -13.25
CA TYR A 169 -6.51 6.54 -14.25
C TYR A 169 -7.64 7.53 -14.57
N PRO A 170 -7.47 8.85 -14.34
CA PRO A 170 -8.46 9.85 -14.72
C PRO A 170 -8.65 9.92 -16.25
N GLU A 171 -7.57 9.74 -17.02
CA GLU A 171 -7.60 9.73 -18.48
C GLU A 171 -7.94 8.34 -18.97
N THR A 172 -7.42 7.40 -19.12
CA THR A 172 -7.63 6.01 -19.53
C THR A 172 -6.30 5.27 -19.47
N HIS A 173 -6.27 4.11 -18.88
CA HIS A 173 -5.04 3.32 -18.82
C HIS A 173 -4.53 3.02 -20.24
N PRO A 174 -3.21 3.19 -20.55
CA PRO A 174 -2.66 2.97 -21.88
C PRO A 174 -2.95 1.57 -22.48
N ASP A 175 -3.02 0.55 -21.62
CA ASP A 175 -3.33 -0.84 -22.04
C ASP A 175 -4.83 -1.10 -22.15
N ALA A 176 -5.70 -0.16 -21.78
CA ALA A 176 -7.13 -0.35 -21.88
C ALA A 176 -7.60 -0.22 -23.34
N LYS A 177 -8.51 -1.08 -23.77
CA LYS A 177 -9.06 -1.03 -25.13
C LYS A 177 -9.99 0.16 -25.35
N THR A 178 -10.73 0.54 -24.33
CA THR A 178 -11.65 1.68 -24.31
C THR A 178 -11.74 2.27 -22.91
N PRO A 179 -12.18 3.55 -22.76
CA PRO A 179 -12.44 4.15 -21.46
C PRO A 179 -13.40 3.33 -20.58
N GLU A 180 -14.46 2.76 -21.18
CA GLU A 180 -15.44 1.95 -20.47
C GLU A 180 -14.80 0.67 -19.92
N ALA A 181 -13.90 0.03 -20.69
CA ALA A 181 -13.18 -1.16 -20.24
C ALA A 181 -12.25 -0.85 -19.07
N ASP A 182 -11.70 0.35 -19.00
CA ASP A 182 -10.88 0.79 -17.86
C ASP A 182 -11.73 1.06 -16.61
N LEU A 183 -12.88 1.72 -16.77
CA LEU A 183 -13.85 1.90 -15.69
C LEU A 183 -14.38 0.56 -15.16
N ASP A 184 -14.68 -0.40 -16.03
CA ASP A 184 -15.06 -1.75 -15.65
C ASP A 184 -13.93 -2.46 -14.87
N ASN A 185 -12.67 -2.22 -15.27
CA ASN A 185 -11.53 -2.74 -14.54
C ASN A 185 -11.41 -2.12 -13.14
N LEU A 186 -11.61 -0.80 -13.00
CA LEU A 186 -11.65 -0.12 -11.71
C LEU A 186 -12.80 -0.68 -10.85
N LYS A 187 -14.00 -0.80 -11.42
CA LYS A 187 -15.15 -1.40 -10.73
C LYS A 187 -14.84 -2.80 -10.19
N ARG A 188 -14.22 -3.67 -11.00
CA ARG A 188 -13.82 -5.01 -10.53
C ARG A 188 -12.87 -4.98 -9.34
N LYS A 189 -11.95 -4.01 -9.27
CA LYS A 189 -11.04 -3.85 -8.12
C LYS A 189 -11.80 -3.44 -6.86
N ILE A 190 -12.77 -2.52 -7.00
CA ILE A 190 -13.64 -2.08 -5.90
C ILE A 190 -14.52 -3.23 -5.42
N ASP A 191 -15.18 -3.94 -6.34
CA ASP A 191 -16.05 -5.08 -6.01
C ASP A 191 -15.28 -6.25 -5.35
N ALA A 192 -13.96 -6.34 -5.58
CA ALA A 192 -13.07 -7.32 -4.95
C ALA A 192 -12.65 -6.94 -3.51
N GLY A 193 -12.93 -5.72 -3.05
CA GLY A 193 -12.68 -5.28 -1.69
C GLY A 193 -11.69 -4.11 -1.52
N ALA A 194 -11.46 -3.29 -2.58
CA ALA A 194 -10.63 -2.08 -2.51
C ALA A 194 -11.46 -0.87 -2.05
#